data_9d326df6d164791855ac6e07f7136122
#
_entry.id   9d326df6d164791855ac6e07f7136122
#
_cell.length_a   1.000
_cell.length_b   1.000
_cell.length_c   1.000
_cell.angle_alpha   90.00
_cell.angle_beta   90.00
_cell.angle_gamma   90.00
#
_symmetry.space_group_name_H-M   'P 1'
#
loop_
_entity.id
_entity.type
_entity.pdbx_description
1 polymer ?
#
loop_
_entity_poly.entity_id
_entity_poly.type
_entity_poly.pdbx_seq_one_letter_code
_entity_poly.pdbx_strand_id
1 'polypeptide(L)'
;MEGAKVALEFDPSARRGAWRRWAPEGGVRPDGEAFSRVVLDLGCGKGEYTVARAEADPETLFVGIDVDPICVMRSAEAACEAGAGNVVFVHDEDPDVLELFGEGELASILINFPTPFPKKKRAPRRLTYLDRLMKYRLVLEDGGTVRMRTDSTPFRDFSLTQLNLAGYQLEWETDDVRGMFPDEPWSGYERKLVAKGAPVVGFCAVPGPAPEHVEQTAPLSLVSYLPEDLESLDYIPFGMQGSIDNIVGYNANRRKKGLPDWRPPIV
;
A
#
# COMPACT_ATOMS: atom_id res chain seq x y z
N MET A 1 -30.16 2.44 21.40
CA MET A 1 -29.07 2.36 20.39
C MET A 1 -29.20 1.01 19.74
N GLU A 2 -29.95 0.93 18.65
CA GLU A 2 -30.05 -0.27 17.83
C GLU A 2 -28.69 -0.50 17.17
N GLY A 3 -28.18 -1.74 17.34
CA GLY A 3 -26.89 -2.26 17.02
C GLY A 3 -26.07 -1.57 15.93
N ALA A 4 -25.01 -0.91 16.33
CA ALA A 4 -23.93 -0.59 15.42
C ALA A 4 -23.43 -1.92 14.81
N LYS A 5 -23.74 -2.14 13.53
CA LYS A 5 -23.32 -3.33 12.79
C LYS A 5 -21.80 -3.34 12.78
N VAL A 6 -21.20 -4.37 13.36
CA VAL A 6 -19.75 -4.44 13.51
C VAL A 6 -19.12 -4.63 12.12
N ALA A 7 -18.35 -3.64 11.67
CA ALA A 7 -17.63 -3.66 10.41
C ALA A 7 -16.34 -4.51 10.52
N LEU A 8 -16.44 -5.71 11.10
CA LEU A 8 -15.33 -6.66 11.28
C LEU A 8 -15.67 -7.99 10.63
N GLU A 9 -14.70 -8.62 9.98
CA GLU A 9 -14.78 -10.00 9.51
C GLU A 9 -13.75 -10.86 10.25
N PHE A 10 -14.20 -11.92 10.87
CA PHE A 10 -13.38 -12.83 11.70
C PHE A 10 -12.98 -14.11 10.98
N ASP A 11 -13.64 -14.43 9.85
CA ASP A 11 -13.30 -15.58 8.98
C ASP A 11 -13.23 -15.11 7.51
N PRO A 12 -12.21 -14.29 7.18
CA PRO A 12 -12.10 -13.71 5.84
C PRO A 12 -11.87 -14.76 4.75
N SER A 13 -11.28 -15.92 5.08
CA SER A 13 -11.07 -17.00 4.13
C SER A 13 -12.38 -17.64 3.66
N ALA A 14 -13.40 -17.68 4.53
CA ALA A 14 -14.74 -18.13 4.16
C ALA A 14 -15.45 -17.18 3.18
N ARG A 15 -14.93 -15.97 3.00
CA ARG A 15 -15.45 -14.97 2.05
C ARG A 15 -14.82 -15.03 0.66
N ARG A 16 -13.79 -15.84 0.50
CA ARG A 16 -13.06 -15.97 -0.75
C ARG A 16 -14.00 -16.27 -1.93
N GLY A 17 -13.98 -15.40 -2.96
CA GLY A 17 -14.88 -15.48 -4.12
C GLY A 17 -16.32 -15.01 -3.86
N ALA A 18 -16.63 -14.47 -2.67
CA ALA A 18 -17.96 -14.04 -2.29
C ALA A 18 -18.01 -12.64 -1.63
N TRP A 19 -16.92 -11.87 -1.67
CA TRP A 19 -16.86 -10.55 -1.04
C TRP A 19 -17.91 -9.57 -1.56
N ARG A 20 -18.25 -9.61 -2.84
CA ARG A 20 -19.32 -8.75 -3.40
C ARG A 20 -20.67 -8.92 -2.69
N ARG A 21 -20.88 -10.04 -2.00
CA ARG A 21 -22.10 -10.35 -1.25
C ARG A 21 -21.92 -10.23 0.26
N TRP A 22 -20.83 -9.64 0.70
CA TRP A 22 -20.59 -9.44 2.12
C TRP A 22 -21.71 -8.62 2.78
N ALA A 23 -22.11 -9.04 3.98
CA ALA A 23 -22.99 -8.31 4.88
C ALA A 23 -22.48 -8.46 6.32
N PRO A 24 -22.76 -7.51 7.21
CA PRO A 24 -22.35 -7.57 8.61
C PRO A 24 -22.82 -8.86 9.31
N GLU A 25 -22.14 -9.21 10.42
CA GLU A 25 -22.52 -10.33 11.30
C GLU A 25 -22.54 -11.70 10.59
N GLY A 26 -21.63 -11.92 9.66
CA GLY A 26 -21.57 -13.18 8.91
C GLY A 26 -22.66 -13.33 7.84
N GLY A 27 -23.45 -12.28 7.61
CA GLY A 27 -24.54 -12.28 6.63
C GLY A 27 -24.04 -12.36 5.18
N VAL A 28 -24.99 -12.59 4.28
CA VAL A 28 -24.77 -12.61 2.83
C VAL A 28 -25.86 -11.79 2.16
N ARG A 29 -25.49 -10.82 1.33
CA ARG A 29 -26.44 -10.05 0.52
C ARG A 29 -27.07 -10.93 -0.57
N PRO A 30 -28.35 -10.71 -0.91
CA PRO A 30 -28.96 -11.30 -2.09
C PRO A 30 -28.17 -10.92 -3.37
N ASP A 31 -28.24 -11.76 -4.41
CA ASP A 31 -27.49 -11.52 -5.66
C ASP A 31 -27.82 -10.16 -6.30
N GLY A 32 -29.07 -9.72 -6.25
CA GLY A 32 -29.50 -8.42 -6.77
C GLY A 32 -29.05 -7.19 -5.95
N GLU A 33 -28.44 -7.41 -4.78
CA GLU A 33 -27.92 -6.37 -3.89
C GLU A 33 -26.40 -6.46 -3.71
N ALA A 34 -25.73 -7.30 -4.49
CA ALA A 34 -24.28 -7.44 -4.44
C ALA A 34 -23.58 -6.14 -4.81
N PHE A 35 -22.43 -5.85 -4.19
CA PHE A 35 -21.58 -4.74 -4.57
C PHE A 35 -21.08 -4.89 -6.01
N SER A 36 -20.98 -3.78 -6.73
CA SER A 36 -20.47 -3.79 -8.10
C SER A 36 -18.97 -4.13 -8.15
N ARG A 37 -18.22 -3.73 -7.13
CA ARG A 37 -16.76 -3.91 -7.03
C ARG A 37 -16.31 -4.20 -5.61
N VAL A 38 -15.11 -4.79 -5.50
CA VAL A 38 -14.40 -4.95 -4.23
C VAL A 38 -13.05 -4.28 -4.33
N VAL A 39 -12.71 -3.44 -3.35
CA VAL A 39 -11.42 -2.74 -3.25
C VAL A 39 -10.75 -3.13 -1.95
N LEU A 40 -9.50 -3.58 -2.03
CA LEU A 40 -8.67 -3.89 -0.88
C LEU A 40 -7.81 -2.67 -0.49
N ASP A 41 -7.86 -2.24 0.77
CA ASP A 41 -6.91 -1.29 1.38
C ASP A 41 -5.95 -2.08 2.29
N LEU A 42 -4.76 -2.36 1.77
CA LEU A 42 -3.79 -3.22 2.42
C LEU A 42 -2.83 -2.40 3.28
N GLY A 43 -2.93 -2.56 4.60
CA GLY A 43 -2.32 -1.71 5.61
C GLY A 43 -3.18 -0.48 5.90
N CYS A 44 -4.49 -0.68 6.11
CA CYS A 44 -5.49 0.40 6.23
C CYS A 44 -5.31 1.30 7.47
N GLY A 45 -4.46 0.91 8.42
CA GLY A 45 -4.23 1.64 9.65
C GLY A 45 -5.53 1.81 10.45
N LYS A 46 -5.89 3.05 10.80
CA LYS A 46 -7.11 3.37 11.54
C LYS A 46 -8.35 3.58 10.66
N GLY A 47 -8.30 3.21 9.40
CA GLY A 47 -9.43 3.17 8.49
C GLY A 47 -9.97 4.51 8.00
N GLU A 48 -9.41 5.65 8.43
CA GLU A 48 -9.94 6.99 8.07
C GLU A 48 -10.06 7.18 6.55
N TYR A 49 -9.05 6.74 5.80
CA TYR A 49 -9.07 6.82 4.34
C TYR A 49 -10.08 5.83 3.74
N THR A 50 -10.07 4.59 4.21
CA THR A 50 -10.95 3.51 3.73
C THR A 50 -12.42 3.86 3.94
N VAL A 51 -12.78 4.38 5.13
CA VAL A 51 -14.14 4.82 5.46
C VAL A 51 -14.57 5.98 4.56
N ALA A 52 -13.73 7.01 4.43
CA ALA A 52 -14.06 8.15 3.58
C ALA A 52 -14.22 7.76 2.08
N ARG A 53 -13.48 6.76 1.61
CA ARG A 53 -13.67 6.19 0.26
C ARG A 53 -14.97 5.42 0.15
N ALA A 54 -15.36 4.68 1.20
CA ALA A 54 -16.62 3.95 1.24
C ALA A 54 -17.83 4.89 1.24
N GLU A 55 -17.76 6.01 1.99
CA GLU A 55 -18.81 7.04 1.96
C GLU A 55 -18.98 7.69 0.58
N ALA A 56 -17.86 7.86 -0.15
CA ALA A 56 -17.86 8.46 -1.48
C ALA A 56 -18.32 7.51 -2.60
N ASP A 57 -18.25 6.19 -2.39
CA ASP A 57 -18.61 5.17 -3.40
C ASP A 57 -19.41 4.02 -2.76
N PRO A 58 -20.74 4.21 -2.59
CA PRO A 58 -21.61 3.22 -1.92
C PRO A 58 -21.77 1.89 -2.66
N GLU A 59 -21.50 1.85 -3.96
CA GLU A 59 -21.62 0.66 -4.79
C GLU A 59 -20.40 -0.27 -4.71
N THR A 60 -19.34 0.18 -4.08
CA THR A 60 -18.08 -0.55 -3.89
C THR A 60 -17.97 -1.04 -2.44
N LEU A 61 -17.63 -2.33 -2.25
CA LEU A 61 -17.19 -2.83 -0.95
C LEU A 61 -15.71 -2.51 -0.75
N PHE A 62 -15.37 -1.87 0.35
CA PHE A 62 -13.98 -1.66 0.77
C PHE A 62 -13.61 -2.67 1.87
N VAL A 63 -12.54 -3.43 1.64
CA VAL A 63 -11.98 -4.37 2.61
C VAL A 63 -10.66 -3.82 3.10
N GLY A 64 -10.60 -3.37 4.34
CA GLY A 64 -9.37 -2.89 4.98
C GLY A 64 -8.69 -4.02 5.75
N ILE A 65 -7.40 -4.25 5.53
CA ILE A 65 -6.61 -5.23 6.28
C ILE A 65 -5.46 -4.53 6.98
N ASP A 66 -5.25 -4.81 8.27
CA ASP A 66 -4.07 -4.32 9.00
C ASP A 66 -3.55 -5.38 9.98
N VAL A 67 -2.24 -5.33 10.23
CA VAL A 67 -1.53 -6.23 11.16
C VAL A 67 -1.69 -5.81 12.62
N ASP A 68 -2.11 -4.56 12.88
CA ASP A 68 -2.30 -4.05 14.23
C ASP A 68 -3.77 -4.17 14.64
N PRO A 69 -4.12 -5.05 15.61
CA PRO A 69 -5.49 -5.26 16.04
C PRO A 69 -6.12 -3.98 16.63
N ILE A 70 -5.31 -3.06 17.19
CA ILE A 70 -5.82 -1.78 17.70
C ILE A 70 -6.22 -0.88 16.54
N CYS A 71 -5.45 -0.88 15.46
CA CYS A 71 -5.81 -0.15 14.25
C CYS A 71 -7.11 -0.69 13.66
N VAL A 72 -7.26 -2.01 13.53
CA VAL A 72 -8.47 -2.66 13.02
C VAL A 72 -9.71 -2.34 13.88
N MET A 73 -9.58 -2.38 15.22
CA MET A 73 -10.66 -1.96 16.11
C MET A 73 -11.08 -0.51 15.88
N ARG A 74 -10.10 0.41 15.78
CA ARG A 74 -10.36 1.83 15.52
C ARG A 74 -11.00 2.07 14.15
N SER A 75 -10.62 1.27 13.16
CA SER A 75 -11.24 1.33 11.82
C SER A 75 -12.72 0.93 11.86
N ALA A 76 -13.04 -0.13 12.61
CA ALA A 76 -14.41 -0.58 12.77
C ALA A 76 -15.26 0.44 13.54
N GLU A 77 -14.71 1.08 14.60
CA GLU A 77 -15.35 2.17 15.31
C GLU A 77 -15.67 3.34 14.36
N ALA A 78 -14.69 3.77 13.56
CA ALA A 78 -14.86 4.86 12.59
C ALA A 78 -15.93 4.53 11.53
N ALA A 79 -15.97 3.30 11.03
CA ALA A 79 -17.02 2.86 10.11
C ALA A 79 -18.42 2.90 10.73
N CYS A 80 -18.54 2.48 11.98
CA CYS A 80 -19.80 2.54 12.72
C CYS A 80 -20.25 3.99 12.97
N GLU A 81 -19.33 4.88 13.34
CA GLU A 81 -19.61 6.31 13.56
C GLU A 81 -20.06 7.00 12.25
N ALA A 82 -19.45 6.65 11.12
CA ALA A 82 -19.82 7.13 9.80
C ALA A 82 -21.12 6.50 9.25
N GLY A 83 -21.60 5.40 9.84
CA GLY A 83 -22.72 4.63 9.29
C GLY A 83 -22.43 3.95 7.96
N ALA A 84 -21.15 3.69 7.64
CA ALA A 84 -20.72 3.11 6.40
C ALA A 84 -21.06 1.60 6.34
N GLY A 85 -21.99 1.22 5.47
CA GLY A 85 -22.46 -0.17 5.32
C GLY A 85 -21.71 -0.97 4.23
N ASN A 86 -20.72 -0.38 3.59
CA ASN A 86 -19.93 -0.93 2.48
C ASN A 86 -18.43 -0.96 2.79
N VAL A 87 -18.07 -1.08 4.05
CA VAL A 87 -16.69 -1.23 4.50
C VAL A 87 -16.60 -2.30 5.57
N VAL A 88 -15.54 -3.08 5.52
CA VAL A 88 -15.24 -4.14 6.50
C VAL A 88 -13.75 -4.20 6.76
N PHE A 89 -13.38 -4.52 8.01
CA PHE A 89 -11.99 -4.60 8.42
C PHE A 89 -11.63 -6.00 8.90
N VAL A 90 -10.41 -6.39 8.60
CA VAL A 90 -9.82 -7.71 8.90
C VAL A 90 -8.50 -7.50 9.63
N HIS A 91 -8.30 -8.21 10.72
CA HIS A 91 -6.99 -8.32 11.36
C HIS A 91 -6.26 -9.53 10.77
N ASP A 92 -5.07 -9.30 10.20
CA ASP A 92 -4.21 -10.36 9.70
C ASP A 92 -2.74 -9.94 9.80
N GLU A 93 -1.89 -10.75 10.45
CA GLU A 93 -0.48 -10.44 10.70
C GLU A 93 0.41 -10.62 9.47
N ASP A 94 0.03 -11.49 8.52
CA ASP A 94 0.75 -11.73 7.25
C ASP A 94 -0.22 -12.16 6.15
N PRO A 95 -1.06 -11.25 5.66
CA PRO A 95 -2.16 -11.58 4.76
C PRO A 95 -1.66 -12.18 3.44
N ASP A 96 -2.14 -13.38 3.13
CA ASP A 96 -2.01 -13.96 1.80
C ASP A 96 -3.30 -13.70 1.00
N VAL A 97 -3.21 -12.80 0.03
CA VAL A 97 -4.37 -12.42 -0.80
C VAL A 97 -5.00 -13.62 -1.53
N LEU A 98 -4.24 -14.69 -1.79
CA LEU A 98 -4.78 -15.89 -2.45
C LEU A 98 -5.65 -16.74 -1.53
N GLU A 99 -5.44 -16.64 -0.22
CA GLU A 99 -6.31 -17.30 0.76
C GLU A 99 -7.58 -16.49 1.04
N LEU A 100 -7.48 -15.17 0.90
CA LEU A 100 -8.54 -14.22 1.26
C LEU A 100 -9.48 -13.88 0.09
N PHE A 101 -8.96 -13.85 -1.13
CA PHE A 101 -9.71 -13.42 -2.32
C PHE A 101 -9.70 -14.47 -3.43
N GLY A 102 -10.79 -14.56 -4.17
CA GLY A 102 -10.91 -15.37 -5.37
C GLY A 102 -10.16 -14.75 -6.56
N GLU A 103 -10.03 -15.55 -7.62
CA GLU A 103 -9.47 -15.09 -8.89
C GLU A 103 -10.34 -13.95 -9.48
N GLY A 104 -9.70 -12.84 -9.87
CA GLY A 104 -10.38 -11.71 -10.47
C GLY A 104 -11.42 -11.03 -9.56
N GLU A 105 -11.30 -11.14 -8.24
CA GLU A 105 -12.32 -10.61 -7.31
C GLU A 105 -12.11 -9.13 -6.96
N LEU A 106 -10.88 -8.62 -7.09
CA LEU A 106 -10.53 -7.25 -6.67
C LEU A 106 -10.46 -6.29 -7.86
N ALA A 107 -11.19 -5.19 -7.78
CA ALA A 107 -11.07 -4.08 -8.73
C ALA A 107 -9.81 -3.24 -8.48
N SER A 108 -9.35 -3.15 -7.24
CA SER A 108 -8.13 -2.41 -6.89
C SER A 108 -7.52 -2.88 -5.59
N ILE A 109 -6.20 -2.79 -5.49
CA ILE A 109 -5.43 -2.92 -4.26
C ILE A 109 -4.78 -1.58 -3.96
N LEU A 110 -5.21 -0.95 -2.86
CA LEU A 110 -4.68 0.32 -2.37
C LEU A 110 -3.61 0.04 -1.32
N ILE A 111 -2.49 0.72 -1.41
CA ILE A 111 -1.34 0.61 -0.50
C ILE A 111 -0.96 2.02 -0.07
N ASN A 112 -1.39 2.43 1.12
CA ASN A 112 -1.23 3.80 1.59
C ASN A 112 -0.19 3.87 2.70
N PHE A 113 0.93 4.58 2.46
CA PHE A 113 2.02 4.79 3.42
C PHE A 113 2.52 3.50 4.08
N PRO A 114 2.81 2.45 3.30
CA PRO A 114 3.27 1.17 3.83
C PRO A 114 4.63 1.30 4.50
N THR A 115 4.91 0.43 5.47
CA THR A 115 6.23 0.38 6.12
C THR A 115 7.32 0.05 5.09
N PRO A 116 8.35 0.91 4.92
CA PRO A 116 9.30 0.80 3.81
C PRO A 116 10.33 -0.33 3.98
N PHE A 117 10.58 -0.82 5.20
CA PHE A 117 11.60 -1.85 5.49
C PHE A 117 12.93 -1.63 4.74
N PRO A 118 13.74 -0.60 5.04
CA PRO A 118 14.86 -0.16 4.20
C PRO A 118 15.94 -1.22 3.94
N LYS A 119 16.15 -2.14 4.88
CA LYS A 119 17.23 -3.14 4.83
C LYS A 119 16.90 -4.27 3.85
N LYS A 120 17.90 -4.69 3.02
CA LYS A 120 17.82 -5.80 2.07
C LYS A 120 17.14 -7.05 2.63
N LYS A 121 17.52 -7.49 3.83
CA LYS A 121 16.97 -8.72 4.45
C LYS A 121 15.47 -8.64 4.79
N ARG A 122 14.88 -7.44 4.80
CA ARG A 122 13.45 -7.22 5.07
C ARG A 122 12.66 -6.88 3.81
N ALA A 123 13.29 -6.84 2.64
CA ALA A 123 12.63 -6.51 1.39
C ALA A 123 11.40 -7.41 1.09
N PRO A 124 11.42 -8.73 1.36
CA PRO A 124 10.24 -9.58 1.13
C PRO A 124 8.99 -9.20 1.95
N ARG A 125 9.16 -8.39 3.00
CA ARG A 125 8.02 -7.88 3.81
C ARG A 125 7.33 -6.67 3.20
N ARG A 126 7.92 -6.04 2.17
CA ARG A 126 7.31 -4.90 1.48
C ARG A 126 6.07 -5.36 0.73
N LEU A 127 5.00 -4.60 0.81
CA LEU A 127 3.74 -4.94 0.12
C LEU A 127 3.86 -4.91 -1.41
N THR A 128 4.87 -4.22 -1.94
CA THR A 128 5.17 -4.18 -3.38
C THR A 128 6.35 -5.08 -3.77
N TYR A 129 6.73 -6.07 -2.94
CA TYR A 129 7.75 -7.04 -3.31
C TYR A 129 7.25 -7.95 -4.43
N LEU A 130 8.16 -8.39 -5.31
CA LEU A 130 7.88 -9.14 -6.53
C LEU A 130 6.89 -10.30 -6.32
N ASP A 131 7.14 -11.16 -5.33
CA ASP A 131 6.28 -12.33 -5.08
C ASP A 131 4.84 -11.91 -4.69
N ARG A 132 4.68 -10.81 -3.95
CA ARG A 132 3.34 -10.27 -3.60
C ARG A 132 2.64 -9.71 -4.83
N LEU A 133 3.34 -8.94 -5.67
CA LEU A 133 2.79 -8.43 -6.93
C LEU A 133 2.36 -9.55 -7.86
N MET A 134 3.11 -10.65 -7.94
CA MET A 134 2.71 -11.82 -8.70
C MET A 134 1.41 -12.46 -8.17
N LYS A 135 1.20 -12.49 -6.85
CA LYS A 135 -0.06 -12.94 -6.26
C LYS A 135 -1.21 -11.97 -6.54
N TYR A 136 -0.96 -10.67 -6.48
CA TYR A 136 -1.97 -9.64 -6.75
C TYR A 136 -2.56 -9.77 -8.16
N ARG A 137 -1.75 -10.15 -9.15
CA ARG A 137 -2.20 -10.40 -10.52
C ARG A 137 -3.35 -11.42 -10.61
N LEU A 138 -3.36 -12.41 -9.71
CA LEU A 138 -4.32 -13.51 -9.74
C LEU A 138 -5.67 -13.14 -9.11
N VAL A 139 -5.69 -12.17 -8.20
CA VAL A 139 -6.90 -11.73 -7.51
C VAL A 139 -7.49 -10.44 -8.10
N LEU A 140 -6.73 -9.70 -8.92
CA LEU A 140 -7.22 -8.54 -9.63
C LEU A 140 -8.08 -8.95 -10.83
N GLU A 141 -9.23 -8.29 -11.00
CA GLU A 141 -10.07 -8.43 -12.21
C GLU A 141 -9.36 -7.83 -13.44
N ASP A 142 -9.87 -8.10 -14.62
CA ASP A 142 -9.35 -7.52 -15.85
C ASP A 142 -9.42 -5.98 -15.77
N GLY A 143 -8.26 -5.32 -15.94
CA GLY A 143 -8.11 -3.89 -15.76
C GLY A 143 -8.05 -3.45 -14.29
N GLY A 144 -8.03 -4.38 -13.35
CA GLY A 144 -7.84 -4.09 -11.92
C GLY A 144 -6.47 -3.49 -11.62
N THR A 145 -6.37 -2.64 -10.59
CA THR A 145 -5.19 -1.80 -10.35
C THR A 145 -4.47 -2.11 -9.04
N VAL A 146 -3.15 -1.87 -9.02
CA VAL A 146 -2.37 -1.66 -7.79
C VAL A 146 -2.00 -0.19 -7.71
N ARG A 147 -2.40 0.47 -6.63
CA ARG A 147 -2.12 1.88 -6.40
C ARG A 147 -1.37 2.07 -5.09
N MET A 148 -0.25 2.78 -5.13
CA MET A 148 0.53 3.10 -3.93
C MET A 148 0.71 4.60 -3.78
N ARG A 149 0.64 5.06 -2.51
CA ARG A 149 1.07 6.38 -2.05
C ARG A 149 2.02 6.21 -0.88
N THR A 150 3.08 6.99 -0.86
CA THR A 150 4.10 6.93 0.20
C THR A 150 4.82 8.27 0.34
N ASP A 151 5.39 8.51 1.53
CA ASP A 151 6.32 9.60 1.81
C ASP A 151 7.77 9.24 1.44
N SER A 152 8.01 8.01 0.99
CA SER A 152 9.35 7.47 0.71
C SER A 152 9.60 7.33 -0.78
N THR A 153 10.22 8.34 -1.40
CA THR A 153 10.66 8.26 -2.80
C THR A 153 11.53 7.01 -3.07
N PRO A 154 12.53 6.64 -2.23
CA PRO A 154 13.28 5.41 -2.45
C PRO A 154 12.41 4.14 -2.42
N PHE A 155 11.30 4.14 -1.69
CA PHE A 155 10.39 3.00 -1.69
C PHE A 155 9.49 2.98 -2.93
N ARG A 156 9.02 4.15 -3.40
CA ARG A 156 8.32 4.26 -4.67
C ARG A 156 9.20 3.75 -5.81
N ASP A 157 10.46 4.20 -5.89
CA ASP A 157 11.38 3.83 -6.95
C ASP A 157 11.71 2.32 -6.92
N PHE A 158 11.94 1.75 -5.73
CA PHE A 158 12.03 0.30 -5.57
C PHE A 158 10.77 -0.39 -6.12
N SER A 159 9.58 0.10 -5.77
CA SER A 159 8.31 -0.50 -6.19
C SER A 159 8.14 -0.48 -7.70
N LEU A 160 8.57 0.58 -8.38
CA LEU A 160 8.57 0.65 -9.85
C LEU A 160 9.41 -0.45 -10.48
N THR A 161 10.59 -0.76 -9.91
CA THR A 161 11.39 -1.88 -10.40
C THR A 161 10.69 -3.22 -10.21
N GLN A 162 9.99 -3.42 -9.10
CA GLN A 162 9.24 -4.64 -8.83
C GLN A 162 8.03 -4.79 -9.77
N LEU A 163 7.31 -3.69 -10.05
CA LEU A 163 6.22 -3.66 -11.03
C LEU A 163 6.72 -4.07 -12.42
N ASN A 164 7.86 -3.54 -12.85
CA ASN A 164 8.46 -3.90 -14.13
C ASN A 164 8.80 -5.39 -14.19
N LEU A 165 9.44 -5.94 -13.14
CA LEU A 165 9.77 -7.38 -13.06
C LEU A 165 8.52 -8.27 -13.04
N ALA A 166 7.43 -7.79 -12.43
CA ALA A 166 6.15 -8.49 -12.37
C ALA A 166 5.27 -8.28 -13.62
N GLY A 167 5.73 -7.54 -14.63
CA GLY A 167 5.00 -7.32 -15.88
C GLY A 167 3.77 -6.40 -15.73
N TYR A 168 3.83 -5.41 -14.83
CA TYR A 168 2.81 -4.38 -14.73
C TYR A 168 3.09 -3.22 -15.68
N GLN A 169 2.04 -2.54 -16.11
CA GLN A 169 2.06 -1.31 -16.90
C GLN A 169 1.60 -0.15 -16.03
N LEU A 170 2.36 0.94 -16.03
CA LEU A 170 1.99 2.14 -15.31
C LEU A 170 0.86 2.88 -16.02
N GLU A 171 -0.20 3.23 -15.30
CA GLU A 171 -1.20 4.19 -15.72
C GLU A 171 -0.74 5.62 -15.42
N TRP A 172 -0.16 5.81 -14.24
CA TRP A 172 0.47 7.05 -13.84
C TRP A 172 1.54 6.82 -12.76
N GLU A 173 2.48 7.75 -12.71
CA GLU A 173 3.48 7.94 -11.68
C GLU A 173 3.59 9.44 -11.40
N THR A 174 3.76 9.82 -10.12
CA THR A 174 3.88 11.22 -9.75
C THR A 174 4.70 11.42 -8.48
N ASP A 175 5.38 12.56 -8.41
CA ASP A 175 6.04 13.06 -7.21
C ASP A 175 5.11 13.95 -6.36
N ASP A 176 3.91 14.23 -6.84
CA ASP A 176 2.90 15.02 -6.15
C ASP A 176 1.49 14.41 -6.34
N VAL A 177 1.19 13.40 -5.54
CA VAL A 177 -0.14 12.77 -5.54
C VAL A 177 -1.23 13.77 -5.16
N ARG A 178 -0.92 14.73 -4.28
CA ARG A 178 -1.91 15.70 -3.82
C ARG A 178 -2.26 16.74 -4.87
N GLY A 179 -1.27 17.19 -5.65
CA GLY A 179 -1.53 18.03 -6.82
C GLY A 179 -2.32 17.31 -7.90
N MET A 180 -2.03 16.01 -8.11
CA MET A 180 -2.72 15.20 -9.10
C MET A 180 -4.16 14.84 -8.69
N PHE A 181 -4.41 14.59 -7.39
CA PHE A 181 -5.70 14.16 -6.85
C PHE A 181 -6.10 15.00 -5.61
N PRO A 182 -6.43 16.30 -5.78
CA PRO A 182 -6.68 17.22 -4.67
C PRO A 182 -7.90 16.83 -3.83
N ASP A 183 -8.91 16.20 -4.45
CA ASP A 183 -10.16 15.85 -3.80
C ASP A 183 -10.14 14.49 -3.08
N GLU A 184 -9.03 13.75 -3.18
CA GLU A 184 -8.92 12.48 -2.48
C GLU A 184 -8.90 12.65 -0.95
N PRO A 185 -9.55 11.72 -0.22
CA PRO A 185 -9.54 11.75 1.24
C PRO A 185 -8.12 11.73 1.82
N TRP A 186 -7.98 12.38 2.97
CA TRP A 186 -6.74 12.37 3.75
C TRP A 186 -6.87 11.44 4.94
N SER A 187 -5.85 10.61 5.19
CA SER A 187 -5.71 9.98 6.50
C SER A 187 -5.08 10.94 7.51
N GLY A 188 -5.35 10.75 8.80
CA GLY A 188 -4.67 11.53 9.85
C GLY A 188 -3.16 11.28 9.90
N TYR A 189 -2.71 10.08 9.45
CA TYR A 189 -1.30 9.77 9.31
C TYR A 189 -0.64 10.63 8.23
N GLU A 190 -1.25 10.70 7.05
CA GLU A 190 -0.78 11.51 5.93
C GLU A 190 -0.70 13.00 6.30
N ARG A 191 -1.74 13.56 6.95
CA ARG A 191 -1.73 14.95 7.42
C ARG A 191 -0.53 15.25 8.33
N LYS A 192 -0.17 14.31 9.22
CA LYS A 192 0.97 14.46 10.12
C LYS A 192 2.32 14.41 9.38
N LEU A 193 2.43 13.61 8.33
CA LEU A 193 3.65 13.53 7.52
C LEU A 193 3.83 14.80 6.68
N VAL A 194 2.79 15.22 5.96
CA VAL A 194 2.84 16.44 5.13
C VAL A 194 3.09 17.68 5.97
N ALA A 195 2.52 17.77 7.18
CA ALA A 195 2.82 18.87 8.11
C ALA A 195 4.29 18.92 8.56
N LYS A 196 5.06 17.83 8.35
CA LYS A 196 6.51 17.75 8.60
C LYS A 196 7.35 17.94 7.33
N GLY A 197 6.73 18.32 6.22
CA GLY A 197 7.40 18.51 4.93
C GLY A 197 7.57 17.24 4.10
N ALA A 198 6.88 16.14 4.46
CA ALA A 198 6.94 14.92 3.66
C ALA A 198 6.31 15.12 2.27
N PRO A 199 6.95 14.65 1.19
CA PRO A 199 6.30 14.52 -0.11
C PRO A 199 5.23 13.42 -0.04
N VAL A 200 4.29 13.44 -0.98
CA VAL A 200 3.39 12.31 -1.22
C VAL A 200 3.58 11.87 -2.67
N VAL A 201 4.41 10.86 -2.84
CA VAL A 201 4.74 10.29 -4.15
C VAL A 201 3.93 9.01 -4.35
N GLY A 202 3.71 8.60 -5.61
CA GLY A 202 2.92 7.40 -5.85
C GLY A 202 2.86 6.95 -7.30
N PHE A 203 2.14 5.87 -7.50
CA PHE A 203 1.83 5.30 -8.80
C PHE A 203 0.48 4.56 -8.81
N CYS A 204 -0.01 4.33 -10.01
CA CYS A 204 -1.05 3.34 -10.33
C CYS A 204 -0.56 2.45 -11.46
N ALA A 205 -0.78 1.15 -11.33
CA ALA A 205 -0.35 0.19 -12.33
C ALA A 205 -1.38 -0.93 -12.49
N VAL A 206 -1.50 -1.45 -13.72
CA VAL A 206 -2.35 -2.58 -14.09
C VAL A 206 -1.49 -3.78 -14.48
N PRO A 207 -1.94 -5.02 -14.23
CA PRO A 207 -1.26 -6.19 -14.76
C PRO A 207 -1.23 -6.17 -16.30
N GLY A 208 -0.03 -6.14 -16.88
CA GLY A 208 0.17 -6.37 -18.31
C GLY A 208 0.31 -7.88 -18.62
N PRO A 209 0.88 -8.28 -19.76
CA PRO A 209 1.19 -9.68 -20.04
C PRO A 209 2.05 -10.29 -18.92
N ALA A 210 1.76 -11.54 -18.54
CA ALA A 210 2.54 -12.21 -17.53
C ALA A 210 3.97 -12.46 -18.06
N PRO A 211 5.03 -12.16 -17.28
CA PRO A 211 6.39 -12.42 -17.69
C PRO A 211 6.65 -13.94 -17.80
N GLU A 212 7.40 -14.35 -18.83
CA GLU A 212 7.77 -15.76 -19.02
C GLU A 212 8.69 -16.27 -17.89
N HIS A 213 9.55 -15.39 -17.39
CA HIS A 213 10.46 -15.66 -16.28
C HIS A 213 10.35 -14.57 -15.22
N VAL A 214 10.23 -14.99 -13.97
CA VAL A 214 10.16 -14.10 -12.82
C VAL A 214 11.40 -14.29 -11.97
N GLU A 215 12.31 -13.32 -12.01
CA GLU A 215 13.54 -13.33 -11.23
C GLU A 215 13.76 -11.97 -10.56
N GLN A 216 14.13 -12.00 -9.27
CA GLN A 216 14.44 -10.80 -8.52
C GLN A 216 15.84 -10.29 -8.86
N THR A 217 15.96 -9.40 -9.83
CA THR A 217 17.22 -8.80 -10.28
C THR A 217 17.45 -7.39 -9.73
N ALA A 218 16.42 -6.72 -9.22
CA ALA A 218 16.53 -5.37 -8.70
C ALA A 218 17.25 -5.30 -7.34
N PRO A 219 17.97 -4.21 -7.04
CA PRO A 219 18.57 -4.00 -5.72
C PRO A 219 17.50 -4.01 -4.62
N LEU A 220 17.76 -4.78 -3.56
CA LEU A 220 16.79 -4.96 -2.46
C LEU A 220 16.93 -3.95 -1.32
N SER A 221 18.05 -3.21 -1.25
CA SER A 221 18.23 -2.15 -0.26
C SER A 221 17.64 -0.84 -0.76
N LEU A 222 16.82 -0.15 0.04
CA LEU A 222 16.33 1.17 -0.34
C LEU A 222 17.45 2.23 -0.43
N VAL A 223 18.62 1.94 0.12
CA VAL A 223 19.81 2.78 -0.05
C VAL A 223 20.21 2.91 -1.54
N SER A 224 19.95 1.88 -2.34
CA SER A 224 20.25 1.89 -3.78
C SER A 224 19.38 2.86 -4.59
N TYR A 225 18.33 3.38 -4.00
CA TYR A 225 17.37 4.31 -4.61
C TYR A 225 17.43 5.70 -3.99
N LEU A 226 18.44 5.99 -3.16
CA LEU A 226 18.66 7.33 -2.61
C LEU A 226 19.24 8.25 -3.69
N PRO A 227 18.90 9.56 -3.66
CA PRO A 227 19.50 10.54 -4.55
C PRO A 227 21.00 10.69 -4.26
N GLU A 228 21.74 11.30 -5.21
CA GLU A 228 23.18 11.52 -5.06
C GLU A 228 23.52 12.51 -3.96
N ASP A 229 22.72 13.56 -3.81
CA ASP A 229 22.91 14.60 -2.79
C ASP A 229 22.01 14.30 -1.58
N LEU A 230 22.61 13.70 -0.56
CA LEU A 230 21.93 13.37 0.68
C LEU A 230 21.90 14.52 1.70
N GLU A 231 22.74 15.54 1.50
CA GLU A 231 22.83 16.68 2.42
C GLU A 231 21.73 17.71 2.14
N SER A 232 21.13 17.68 0.92
CA SER A 232 20.03 18.55 0.50
C SER A 232 18.63 17.95 0.72
N LEU A 233 18.52 16.81 1.40
CA LEU A 233 17.21 16.19 1.65
C LEU A 233 16.40 17.01 2.67
N ASP A 234 15.31 17.62 2.24
CA ASP A 234 14.37 18.33 3.10
C ASP A 234 13.55 17.39 4.00
N TYR A 235 13.40 16.13 3.59
CA TYR A 235 12.66 15.11 4.31
C TYR A 235 13.36 13.75 4.27
N ILE A 236 13.40 13.09 5.42
CA ILE A 236 13.97 11.73 5.54
C ILE A 236 12.84 10.75 5.90
N PRO A 237 12.53 9.78 5.02
CA PRO A 237 11.49 8.80 5.26
C PRO A 237 11.74 7.93 6.49
N PHE A 238 10.66 7.43 7.07
CA PHE A 238 10.71 6.59 8.26
C PHE A 238 11.71 5.41 8.11
N GLY A 239 12.58 5.25 9.11
CA GLY A 239 13.57 4.19 9.16
C GLY A 239 14.80 4.37 8.26
N MET A 240 14.93 5.49 7.51
CA MET A 240 16.07 5.78 6.63
C MET A 240 17.16 6.61 7.31
N GLN A 241 16.84 7.34 8.41
CA GLN A 241 17.77 8.27 9.09
C GLN A 241 19.15 7.64 9.33
N GLY A 242 19.20 6.50 10.01
CA GLY A 242 20.49 5.86 10.33
C GLY A 242 21.29 5.39 9.10
N SER A 243 20.62 5.08 7.98
CA SER A 243 21.31 4.75 6.73
C SER A 243 21.91 5.99 6.09
N ILE A 244 21.17 7.09 6.07
CA ILE A 244 21.62 8.39 5.53
C ILE A 244 22.77 8.94 6.36
N ASP A 245 22.65 8.98 7.69
CA ASP A 245 23.72 9.45 8.58
C ASP A 245 25.02 8.67 8.39
N ASN A 246 24.93 7.34 8.24
CA ASN A 246 26.09 6.50 7.99
C ASN A 246 26.76 6.81 6.64
N ILE A 247 25.99 7.07 5.58
CA ILE A 247 26.53 7.41 4.26
C ILE A 247 27.18 8.78 4.30
N VAL A 248 26.51 9.79 4.88
CA VAL A 248 27.05 11.15 5.03
C VAL A 248 28.36 11.12 5.82
N GLY A 249 28.37 10.43 6.97
CA GLY A 249 29.58 10.27 7.77
C GLY A 249 30.70 9.53 7.05
N TYR A 250 30.37 8.49 6.29
CA TYR A 250 31.34 7.77 5.47
C TYR A 250 31.93 8.65 4.37
N ASN A 251 31.10 9.44 3.68
CA ASN A 251 31.54 10.36 2.64
C ASN A 251 32.39 11.50 3.21
N ALA A 252 32.05 12.06 4.37
CA ALA A 252 32.89 13.03 5.05
C ALA A 252 34.30 12.49 5.34
N ASN A 253 34.43 11.21 5.74
CA ASN A 253 35.72 10.56 5.95
C ASN A 253 36.48 10.30 4.63
N ARG A 254 35.79 9.98 3.53
CA ARG A 254 36.39 9.85 2.21
C ARG A 254 36.95 11.16 1.69
N ARG A 255 36.18 12.26 1.80
CA ARG A 255 36.62 13.62 1.41
C ARG A 255 37.88 14.03 2.13
N LYS A 256 38.00 13.75 3.46
CA LYS A 256 39.23 13.99 4.24
C LYS A 256 40.46 13.24 3.72
N LYS A 257 40.26 12.11 3.02
CA LYS A 257 41.31 11.30 2.42
C LYS A 257 41.55 11.60 0.93
N GLY A 258 40.87 12.63 0.37
CA GLY A 258 40.95 12.97 -1.05
C GLY A 258 40.28 11.94 -1.97
N LEU A 259 39.39 11.11 -1.43
CA LEU A 259 38.64 10.10 -2.19
C LEU A 259 37.28 10.66 -2.61
N PRO A 260 36.75 10.26 -3.79
CA PRO A 260 35.40 10.63 -4.22
C PRO A 260 34.36 10.07 -3.24
N ASP A 261 33.20 10.72 -3.16
CA ASP A 261 32.08 10.25 -2.37
C ASP A 261 31.66 8.85 -2.85
N TRP A 262 31.28 8.01 -1.88
CA TRP A 262 30.61 6.76 -2.20
C TRP A 262 29.19 7.09 -2.69
N ARG A 263 28.78 6.46 -3.75
CA ARG A 263 27.42 6.54 -4.30
C ARG A 263 26.78 5.19 -4.26
N PRO A 264 25.46 5.11 -4.02
CA PRO A 264 24.73 3.87 -4.18
C PRO A 264 24.90 3.37 -5.62
N PRO A 265 24.92 2.04 -5.85
CA PRO A 265 24.92 1.51 -7.21
C PRO A 265 23.69 2.04 -7.96
N ILE A 266 23.93 2.52 -9.18
CA ILE A 266 22.86 3.00 -10.07
C ILE A 266 21.97 1.78 -10.42
N VAL A 267 20.65 1.97 -10.27
CA VAL A 267 19.64 0.95 -10.60
C VAL A 267 19.30 1.01 -12.08
#